data_3d477ca6b081f25ed9bcd8f60bf3414c
#
_entry.id   3d477ca6b081f25ed9bcd8f60bf3414c
#
_cell.length_a   1.000
_cell.length_b   1.000
_cell.length_c   1.000
_cell.angle_alpha   90.00
_cell.angle_beta   90.00
_cell.angle_gamma   90.00
#
_symmetry.space_group_name_H-M   'P 1'
#
loop_
_entity.id
_entity.type
_entity.pdbx_description
1 polymer ?
#
loop_
_entity_poly.entity_id
_entity_poly.type
_entity_poly.pdbx_seq_one_letter_code
_entity_poly.pdbx_strand_id
1 'polypeptide(L)'
;MSLLPVPIPMKKSKYYSKIKEMPKYPVAILEDVEIHFLHYENEKEAIEKWERRKKRMIPFPECFFKMCDREGYLGKHGKRFLELSYNKKVLFITKSNRYDLPYCKTIIELPDDSKCCPTGTNLERRYPVQTILTNV
;
A
#
# COMPACT_ATOMS: atom_id res chain seq x y z
N MET A 1 9.10 -15.11 -14.69
CA MET A 1 9.06 -15.55 -13.29
C MET A 1 7.65 -15.42 -12.78
N SER A 2 7.02 -16.48 -12.34
CA SER A 2 5.68 -16.40 -11.76
C SER A 2 5.80 -15.96 -10.30
N LEU A 3 5.60 -14.68 -10.03
CA LEU A 3 5.56 -14.15 -8.66
C LEU A 3 4.22 -14.55 -8.03
N LEU A 4 4.20 -15.71 -7.40
CA LEU A 4 3.07 -16.20 -6.62
C LEU A 4 3.40 -16.09 -5.14
N PRO A 5 2.51 -15.49 -4.32
CA PRO A 5 2.67 -15.53 -2.88
C PRO A 5 2.62 -16.98 -2.38
N VAL A 6 3.56 -17.35 -1.54
CA VAL A 6 3.62 -18.66 -0.91
C VAL A 6 2.92 -18.59 0.44
N PRO A 7 1.81 -19.32 0.66
CA PRO A 7 1.11 -19.33 1.93
C PRO A 7 2.02 -19.76 3.08
N ILE A 8 1.89 -19.08 4.21
CA ILE A 8 2.58 -19.43 5.47
C ILE A 8 1.58 -19.52 6.62
N PRO A 9 1.81 -20.41 7.59
CA PRO A 9 1.03 -20.41 8.82
C PRO A 9 1.14 -19.06 9.54
N MET A 10 0.02 -18.55 10.05
CA MET A 10 -0.03 -17.25 10.74
C MET A 10 1.01 -17.13 11.87
N LYS A 11 1.29 -18.21 12.62
CA LYS A 11 2.33 -18.24 13.64
C LYS A 11 3.77 -17.96 13.14
N LYS A 12 4.00 -18.06 11.84
CA LYS A 12 5.28 -17.68 11.19
C LYS A 12 5.29 -16.23 10.71
N SER A 13 4.16 -15.52 10.77
CA SER A 13 4.09 -14.10 10.43
C SER A 13 4.96 -13.26 11.35
N LYS A 14 5.65 -12.27 10.80
CA LYS A 14 6.40 -11.25 11.56
C LYS A 14 5.49 -10.41 12.48
N TYR A 15 4.20 -10.39 12.19
CA TYR A 15 3.17 -9.70 12.98
C TYR A 15 2.57 -10.55 14.10
N TYR A 16 2.84 -11.85 14.13
CA TYR A 16 2.22 -12.78 15.07
C TYR A 16 2.35 -12.34 16.53
N SER A 17 3.54 -11.90 16.94
CA SER A 17 3.79 -11.43 18.32
C SER A 17 3.06 -10.12 18.68
N LYS A 18 2.53 -9.40 17.70
CA LYS A 18 1.82 -8.12 17.87
C LYS A 18 0.30 -8.28 17.85
N ILE A 19 -0.18 -9.47 17.55
CA ILE A 19 -1.61 -9.76 17.35
C ILE A 19 -2.16 -10.32 18.67
N LYS A 20 -3.16 -9.64 19.24
CA LYS A 20 -3.81 -10.08 20.49
C LYS A 20 -4.73 -11.28 20.28
N GLU A 21 -5.31 -11.42 19.08
CA GLU A 21 -6.17 -12.52 18.69
C GLU A 21 -5.70 -13.11 17.36
N MET A 22 -5.84 -14.43 17.18
CA MET A 22 -5.48 -15.09 15.93
C MET A 22 -6.34 -14.57 14.79
N PRO A 23 -5.78 -13.89 13.79
CA PRO A 23 -6.55 -13.45 12.64
C PRO A 23 -7.01 -14.67 11.81
N LYS A 24 -8.23 -14.57 11.32
CA LYS A 24 -8.87 -15.62 10.50
C LYS A 24 -8.67 -15.38 9.00
N TYR A 25 -7.54 -14.83 8.60
CA TYR A 25 -7.24 -14.58 7.20
C TYR A 25 -5.91 -15.22 6.78
N PRO A 26 -5.74 -15.55 5.49
CA PRO A 26 -4.49 -16.11 4.97
C PRO A 26 -3.34 -15.09 4.99
N VAL A 27 -2.14 -15.59 5.22
CA VAL A 27 -0.89 -14.85 5.07
C VAL A 27 0.01 -15.58 4.09
N ALA A 28 0.74 -14.84 3.28
CA ALA A 28 1.70 -15.41 2.35
C ALA A 28 2.96 -14.55 2.24
N ILE A 29 4.04 -15.13 1.73
CA ILE A 29 5.28 -14.44 1.43
C ILE A 29 5.43 -14.32 -0.09
N LEU A 30 5.73 -13.12 -0.54
CA LEU A 30 6.13 -12.82 -1.92
C LEU A 30 7.55 -12.25 -1.87
N GLU A 31 8.54 -13.06 -2.22
CA GLU A 31 9.96 -12.75 -2.02
C GLU A 31 10.28 -12.45 -0.55
N ASP A 32 10.55 -11.20 -0.20
CA ASP A 32 10.83 -10.73 1.16
C ASP A 32 9.66 -9.98 1.82
N VAL A 33 8.53 -9.87 1.10
CA VAL A 33 7.34 -9.15 1.55
C VAL A 33 6.27 -10.11 2.08
N GLU A 34 5.81 -9.87 3.29
CA GLU A 34 4.68 -10.57 3.88
C GLU A 34 3.37 -9.90 3.46
N ILE A 35 2.45 -10.69 2.91
CA ILE A 35 1.14 -10.23 2.42
C ILE A 35 0.04 -10.78 3.30
N HIS A 36 -0.75 -9.89 3.89
CA HIS A 36 -1.92 -10.21 4.70
C HIS A 36 -3.19 -10.07 3.88
N PHE A 37 -3.87 -11.18 3.63
CA PHE A 37 -5.10 -11.22 2.84
C PHE A 37 -6.34 -10.99 3.71
N LEU A 38 -6.48 -9.80 4.26
CA LEU A 38 -7.47 -9.43 5.29
C LEU A 38 -8.94 -9.73 4.95
N HIS A 39 -9.28 -9.81 3.67
CA HIS A 39 -10.66 -9.94 3.19
C HIS A 39 -10.95 -11.30 2.56
N TYR A 40 -10.11 -12.30 2.83
CA TYR A 40 -10.27 -13.64 2.27
C TYR A 40 -10.36 -14.68 3.38
N GLU A 41 -11.23 -15.65 3.18
CA GLU A 41 -11.50 -16.69 4.19
C GLU A 41 -10.44 -17.80 4.20
N ASN A 42 -9.82 -18.07 3.04
CA ASN A 42 -8.85 -19.15 2.90
C ASN A 42 -7.79 -18.85 1.83
N GLU A 43 -6.72 -19.64 1.89
CA GLU A 43 -5.55 -19.50 1.01
C GLU A 43 -5.89 -19.68 -0.47
N LYS A 44 -6.75 -20.65 -0.79
CA LYS A 44 -7.13 -20.92 -2.18
C LYS A 44 -7.81 -19.72 -2.81
N GLU A 45 -8.78 -19.14 -2.13
CA GLU A 45 -9.46 -17.93 -2.59
C GLU A 45 -8.48 -16.76 -2.76
N ALA A 46 -7.61 -16.55 -1.80
CA ALA A 46 -6.61 -15.49 -1.85
C ALA A 46 -5.70 -15.60 -3.08
N ILE A 47 -5.18 -16.79 -3.36
CA ILE A 47 -4.31 -17.05 -4.50
C ILE A 47 -5.06 -16.94 -5.84
N GLU A 48 -6.26 -17.47 -5.95
CA GLU A 48 -7.09 -17.32 -7.17
C GLU A 48 -7.38 -15.84 -7.48
N LYS A 49 -7.73 -15.05 -6.46
CA LYS A 49 -7.95 -13.61 -6.61
C LYS A 49 -6.67 -12.87 -6.98
N TRP A 50 -5.54 -13.24 -6.39
CA TRP A 50 -4.21 -12.69 -6.72
C TRP A 50 -3.89 -12.91 -8.20
N GLU A 51 -3.97 -14.16 -8.67
CA GLU A 51 -3.71 -14.51 -10.07
C GLU A 51 -4.63 -13.77 -11.05
N ARG A 52 -5.92 -13.69 -10.74
CA ARG A 52 -6.87 -12.96 -11.57
C ARG A 52 -6.55 -11.47 -11.64
N ARG A 53 -6.11 -10.86 -10.53
CA ARG A 53 -5.73 -9.44 -10.49
C ARG A 53 -4.42 -9.20 -11.25
N LYS A 54 -3.44 -10.07 -11.07
CA LYS A 54 -2.16 -9.99 -11.76
C LYS A 54 -2.33 -10.02 -13.29
N LYS A 55 -3.22 -10.85 -13.81
CA LYS A 55 -3.53 -10.91 -15.27
C LYS A 55 -4.12 -9.60 -15.83
N ARG A 56 -4.65 -8.73 -14.97
CA ARG A 56 -5.25 -7.45 -15.38
C ARG A 56 -4.30 -6.27 -15.20
N MET A 57 -3.11 -6.50 -14.68
CA MET A 57 -2.14 -5.42 -14.52
C MET A 57 -1.67 -4.93 -15.88
N ILE A 58 -1.69 -3.62 -16.04
CA ILE A 58 -1.07 -2.94 -17.19
C ILE A 58 0.45 -2.89 -17.01
N PRO A 59 1.24 -2.65 -18.07
CA PRO A 59 2.68 -2.49 -17.98
C PRO A 59 3.09 -1.40 -16.98
N PHE A 60 4.15 -1.63 -16.22
CA PHE A 60 4.62 -0.71 -15.18
C PHE A 60 4.78 0.74 -15.59
N PRO A 61 5.29 1.09 -16.78
CA PRO A 61 5.40 2.50 -17.20
C PRO A 61 4.05 3.23 -17.27
N GLU A 62 2.97 2.49 -17.44
CA GLU A 62 1.61 3.04 -17.50
C GLU A 62 0.90 3.04 -16.15
N CYS A 63 1.42 2.28 -15.18
CA CYS A 63 0.87 2.22 -13.83
C CYS A 63 0.98 3.54 -13.09
N PHE A 64 -0.06 3.87 -12.34
CA PHE A 64 -0.05 4.94 -11.36
C PHE A 64 0.16 4.36 -9.96
N PHE A 65 1.16 4.85 -9.24
CA PHE A 65 1.51 4.37 -7.91
C PHE A 65 1.04 5.35 -6.84
N LYS A 66 0.30 4.83 -5.88
CA LYS A 66 -0.16 5.58 -4.72
C LYS A 66 0.39 4.98 -3.43
N MET A 67 0.92 5.82 -2.57
CA MET A 67 1.29 5.48 -1.20
C MET A 67 0.64 6.45 -0.22
N CYS A 68 0.40 6.00 1.01
CA CYS A 68 -0.10 6.85 2.09
C CYS A 68 0.53 6.46 3.43
N ASP A 69 0.44 7.36 4.40
CA ASP A 69 1.04 7.24 5.74
C ASP A 69 0.16 6.49 6.74
N ARG A 70 -0.38 5.34 6.33
CA ARG A 70 -1.19 4.47 7.20
C ARG A 70 -0.36 3.33 7.77
N GLU A 71 -0.87 2.72 8.84
CA GLU A 71 -0.51 1.39 9.36
C GLU A 71 0.98 1.03 9.29
N GLY A 72 1.76 1.58 10.22
CA GLY A 72 3.18 1.28 10.30
C GLY A 72 4.06 2.11 9.36
N TYR A 73 3.54 3.19 8.79
CA TYR A 73 4.35 4.15 8.04
C TYR A 73 5.47 4.73 8.90
N LEU A 74 6.65 4.80 8.32
CA LEU A 74 7.83 5.49 8.86
C LEU A 74 8.36 6.43 7.78
N GLY A 75 9.00 7.54 8.17
CA GLY A 75 9.55 8.53 7.22
C GLY A 75 10.47 7.94 6.16
N LYS A 76 11.25 6.89 6.50
CA LYS A 76 12.07 6.15 5.54
C LYS A 76 11.27 5.53 4.38
N HIS A 77 10.00 5.14 4.61
CA HIS A 77 9.16 4.56 3.56
C HIS A 77 8.77 5.61 2.52
N GLY A 78 8.42 6.82 2.97
CA GLY A 78 8.15 7.95 2.08
C GLY A 78 9.38 8.34 1.25
N LYS A 79 10.56 8.42 1.87
CA LYS A 79 11.82 8.70 1.16
C LYS A 79 12.07 7.66 0.06
N ARG A 80 12.02 6.38 0.39
CA ARG A 80 12.20 5.29 -0.59
C ARG A 80 11.16 5.30 -1.71
N PHE A 81 9.91 5.62 -1.38
CA PHE A 81 8.86 5.75 -2.40
C PHE A 81 9.14 6.89 -3.39
N LEU A 82 9.64 8.02 -2.91
CA LEU A 82 10.01 9.14 -3.77
C LEU A 82 11.21 8.84 -4.68
N GLU A 83 12.12 7.98 -4.23
CA GLU A 83 13.31 7.53 -4.99
C GLU A 83 12.96 6.54 -6.12
N LEU A 84 11.78 5.92 -6.11
CA LEU A 84 11.37 5.03 -7.19
C LEU A 84 11.33 5.77 -8.53
N SER A 85 11.83 5.14 -9.58
CA SER A 85 11.94 5.74 -10.93
C SER A 85 10.63 5.87 -11.70
N TYR A 86 9.48 5.60 -11.05
CA TYR A 86 8.16 5.72 -11.69
C TYR A 86 7.72 7.17 -11.77
N ASN A 87 7.34 7.63 -12.96
CA ASN A 87 6.92 9.01 -13.20
C ASN A 87 5.51 9.31 -12.66
N LYS A 88 4.60 8.33 -12.74
CA LYS A 88 3.21 8.46 -12.28
C LYS A 88 3.07 7.94 -10.86
N LYS A 89 3.36 8.77 -9.87
CA LYS A 89 3.24 8.40 -8.45
C LYS A 89 2.79 9.56 -7.59
N VAL A 90 2.10 9.26 -6.48
CA VAL A 90 1.68 10.22 -5.48
C VAL A 90 1.82 9.65 -4.06
N LEU A 91 2.32 10.47 -3.15
CA LEU A 91 2.37 10.19 -1.72
C LEU A 91 1.37 11.11 -1.00
N PHE A 92 0.35 10.51 -0.40
CA PHE A 92 -0.56 11.21 0.52
C PHE A 92 0.00 11.12 1.93
N ILE A 93 0.19 12.26 2.57
CA ILE A 93 0.81 12.31 3.89
C ILE A 93 0.13 13.36 4.76
N THR A 94 -0.05 13.05 6.03
CA THR A 94 -0.52 14.02 7.01
C THR A 94 0.62 14.95 7.44
N LYS A 95 0.28 16.13 7.89
CA LYS A 95 1.24 17.12 8.35
C LYS A 95 2.17 16.59 9.43
N SER A 96 1.65 15.79 10.36
CA SER A 96 2.42 15.16 11.42
C SER A 96 3.50 14.19 10.94
N ASN A 97 3.33 13.60 9.76
CA ASN A 97 4.29 12.68 9.14
C ASN A 97 5.10 13.31 8.01
N ARG A 98 4.92 14.62 7.77
CA ARG A 98 5.52 15.37 6.65
C ARG A 98 7.00 15.68 6.84
N TYR A 99 7.48 15.69 8.06
CA TYR A 99 8.87 16.02 8.38
C TYR A 99 9.88 15.17 7.60
N ASP A 100 11.04 15.71 7.34
CA ASP A 100 12.14 15.05 6.62
C ASP A 100 11.88 14.66 5.15
N LEU A 101 10.74 15.05 4.57
CA LEU A 101 10.47 14.84 3.16
C LEU A 101 10.68 16.11 2.34
N PRO A 102 11.19 16.01 1.10
CA PRO A 102 11.37 17.16 0.22
C PRO A 102 10.03 17.79 -0.18
N TYR A 103 10.05 19.06 -0.52
CA TYR A 103 8.91 19.71 -1.17
C TYR A 103 8.91 19.36 -2.66
N CYS A 104 7.94 18.56 -3.09
CA CYS A 104 7.78 18.16 -4.49
C CYS A 104 6.32 17.93 -4.84
N LYS A 105 5.99 17.99 -6.13
CA LYS A 105 4.63 17.79 -6.66
C LYS A 105 4.05 16.40 -6.39
N THR A 106 4.91 15.42 -6.18
CA THR A 106 4.52 14.03 -5.88
C THR A 106 3.86 13.89 -4.50
N ILE A 107 4.06 14.85 -3.60
CA ILE A 107 3.51 14.81 -2.25
C ILE A 107 2.26 15.66 -2.16
N ILE A 108 1.18 15.05 -1.67
CA ILE A 108 -0.04 15.75 -1.29
C ILE A 108 -0.14 15.71 0.24
N GLU A 109 0.05 16.87 0.86
CA GLU A 109 -0.13 17.04 2.29
C GLU A 109 -1.62 17.16 2.60
N LEU A 110 -2.08 16.36 3.54
CA LEU A 110 -3.47 16.35 3.99
C LEU A 110 -3.66 17.27 5.19
N PRO A 111 -4.84 17.91 5.31
CA PRO A 111 -5.17 18.72 6.49
C PRO A 111 -5.03 17.92 7.79
N ASP A 112 -4.69 18.61 8.86
CA ASP A 112 -4.25 18.05 10.14
C ASP A 112 -5.39 17.73 11.09
N ASP A 113 -6.36 16.97 10.63
CA ASP A 113 -7.48 16.48 11.43
C ASP A 113 -7.40 14.99 11.77
N SER A 114 -6.36 14.30 11.27
CA SER A 114 -6.18 12.87 11.47
C SER A 114 -4.70 12.50 11.65
N LYS A 115 -4.46 11.46 12.45
CA LYS A 115 -3.10 10.92 12.68
C LYS A 115 -2.50 10.21 11.47
N CYS A 116 -3.31 9.90 10.47
CA CYS A 116 -2.91 9.25 9.23
C CYS A 116 -3.90 9.54 8.10
N CYS A 117 -3.49 9.26 6.87
CA CYS A 117 -4.32 9.37 5.69
C CYS A 117 -5.65 8.61 5.85
N PRO A 118 -6.80 9.18 5.48
CA PRO A 118 -8.10 8.51 5.52
C PRO A 118 -8.14 7.29 4.57
N THR A 119 -9.16 6.44 4.73
CA THR A 119 -9.38 5.27 3.85
C THR A 119 -9.57 5.67 2.39
N GLY A 120 -9.31 4.74 1.46
CA GLY A 120 -9.33 4.97 0.03
C GLY A 120 -10.57 5.71 -0.47
N THR A 121 -11.78 5.29 -0.07
CA THR A 121 -13.04 5.93 -0.48
C THR A 121 -13.15 7.39 -0.03
N ASN A 122 -12.75 7.69 1.20
CA ASN A 122 -12.77 9.07 1.71
C ASN A 122 -11.68 9.93 1.07
N LEU A 123 -10.53 9.33 0.79
CA LEU A 123 -9.45 10.00 0.09
C LEU A 123 -9.84 10.34 -1.35
N GLU A 124 -10.46 9.41 -2.09
CA GLU A 124 -10.92 9.62 -3.46
C GLU A 124 -12.02 10.68 -3.58
N ARG A 125 -12.89 10.81 -2.58
CA ARG A 125 -13.88 11.88 -2.54
C ARG A 125 -13.23 13.26 -2.41
N ARG A 126 -12.16 13.38 -1.61
CA ARG A 126 -11.44 14.65 -1.40
C ARG A 126 -10.46 14.95 -2.54
N TYR A 127 -9.84 13.94 -3.09
CA TYR A 127 -8.79 14.03 -4.11
C TYR A 127 -9.07 13.04 -5.25
N PRO A 128 -9.94 13.38 -6.19
CA PRO A 128 -10.23 12.53 -7.35
C PRO A 128 -8.94 12.21 -8.12
N VAL A 129 -8.71 10.93 -8.38
CA VAL A 129 -7.50 10.45 -9.08
C VAL A 129 -7.31 11.14 -10.43
N GLN A 130 -8.41 11.43 -11.13
CA GLN A 130 -8.38 12.16 -12.40
C GLN A 130 -7.76 13.55 -12.27
N THR A 131 -8.09 14.28 -11.21
CA THR A 131 -7.51 15.61 -10.93
C THR A 131 -6.02 15.53 -10.59
N ILE A 132 -5.62 14.45 -9.92
CA ILE A 132 -4.20 14.21 -9.58
C ILE A 132 -3.40 13.88 -10.83
N LEU A 133 -3.95 13.04 -11.72
CA LEU A 133 -3.29 12.62 -12.96
C LEU A 133 -3.06 13.76 -13.96
N THR A 134 -3.89 14.81 -13.93
CA THR A 134 -3.72 15.98 -14.79
C THR A 134 -2.67 16.97 -14.27
N ASN A 135 -2.24 16.84 -13.03
CA ASN A 135 -1.28 17.75 -12.38
C ASN A 135 0.10 17.12 -12.13
N VAL A 136 0.32 15.88 -12.51
CA VAL A 136 1.56 15.13 -12.44
C VAL A 136 2.01 14.78 -13.84
#